data_c2617834ef408f18ffc58c8fb6916e4b
#
_entry.id   c2617834ef408f18ffc58c8fb6916e4b
#
_cell.length_a   1.000
_cell.length_b   1.000
_cell.length_c   1.000
_cell.angle_alpha   90.00
_cell.angle_beta   90.00
_cell.angle_gamma   90.00
#
_symmetry.space_group_name_H-M   'P 1'
#
loop_
_entity.id
_entity.type
_entity.pdbx_description
1 polymer ?
#
loop_
_entity_poly.entity_id
_entity_poly.type
_entity_poly.pdbx_seq_one_letter_code
_entity_poly.pdbx_strand_id
1 'polypeptide(L)'
;MRLCVAVLGAFVLAFTSAAPASAATTATHDLWVWNVAGWTMHRASTTDGLIPALTGSIRTRGADFVGLNELCYQQYQAIVADLRASGWPQDSTNFARFESSRDTVCNGQAFGNAIFSKAPLGAANRYTLPSDGSAERRTLLCAPLSARPHLRFCATHITPSNTVINGTAINVQQLNSVRSRLEAFAANGDTVLTAGDFNAQPHYGRLNNWYAPSLNVANNASNTGFYRELDDLESRCVGYGETTVGAGNTGGPCGLGNKIDLIFVRENRLAGSYTADSLAIPTTCTIGACSDHRVVVGTVTVSIN
;
A
#
# COMPACT_ATOMS: atom_id res chain seq x y z
N MET A 1 -1.66 69.46 47.48
CA MET A 1 -1.28 68.09 47.79
C MET A 1 -2.00 67.16 46.81
N ARG A 2 -1.30 66.70 45.81
CA ARG A 2 -1.85 65.72 44.80
C ARG A 2 -1.24 64.38 45.10
N LEU A 3 -2.08 63.39 45.45
CA LEU A 3 -1.68 62.01 45.66
C LEU A 3 -1.55 61.29 44.26
N CYS A 4 -0.37 60.79 43.95
CA CYS A 4 -0.17 59.89 42.86
C CYS A 4 -0.36 58.46 43.38
N VAL A 5 -1.35 57.74 42.84
CA VAL A 5 -1.54 56.29 43.06
C VAL A 5 -0.79 55.54 41.94
N ALA A 6 0.23 54.79 42.31
CA ALA A 6 0.93 53.89 41.39
C ALA A 6 0.21 52.53 41.40
N VAL A 7 -0.28 52.07 40.20
CA VAL A 7 -0.84 50.73 39.97
C VAL A 7 0.29 49.85 39.56
N LEU A 8 0.68 48.88 40.40
CA LEU A 8 1.58 47.78 40.04
C LEU A 8 0.77 46.72 39.29
N GLY A 9 0.98 46.59 37.98
CA GLY A 9 0.46 45.48 37.19
C GLY A 9 1.36 44.23 37.35
N ALA A 10 0.83 43.17 37.94
CA ALA A 10 1.51 41.89 38.00
C ALA A 10 1.36 41.16 36.64
N PHE A 11 2.45 41.01 35.90
CA PHE A 11 2.50 40.15 34.71
C PHE A 11 2.65 38.70 35.17
N VAL A 12 1.59 37.89 34.97
CA VAL A 12 1.65 36.43 35.12
C VAL A 12 2.20 35.84 33.83
N LEU A 13 3.45 35.41 33.83
CA LEU A 13 4.07 34.61 32.75
C LEU A 13 3.52 33.18 32.84
N ALA A 14 2.61 32.84 31.96
CA ALA A 14 2.16 31.45 31.76
C ALA A 14 3.26 30.66 31.04
N PHE A 15 3.99 29.83 31.77
CA PHE A 15 4.88 28.83 31.15
C PHE A 15 4.03 27.68 30.58
N THR A 16 3.86 27.63 29.27
CA THR A 16 3.35 26.45 28.60
C THR A 16 4.48 25.43 28.55
N SER A 17 4.41 24.40 29.41
CA SER A 17 5.29 23.25 29.29
C SER A 17 4.95 22.49 27.99
N ALA A 18 5.81 22.58 26.99
CA ALA A 18 5.73 21.67 25.84
C ALA A 18 5.94 20.24 26.35
N ALA A 19 4.98 19.34 26.10
CA ALA A 19 5.17 17.93 26.37
C ALA A 19 6.39 17.43 25.57
N PRO A 20 7.26 16.59 26.15
CA PRO A 20 8.38 16.05 25.44
C PRO A 20 7.88 15.29 24.20
N ALA A 21 8.44 15.58 23.04
CA ALA A 21 8.18 14.81 21.83
C ALA A 21 8.55 13.33 22.11
N SER A 22 7.63 12.41 21.86
CA SER A 22 7.93 10.96 21.95
C SER A 22 9.11 10.66 21.05
N ALA A 23 10.12 9.97 21.56
CA ALA A 23 11.25 9.54 20.74
C ALA A 23 10.76 8.57 19.65
N ALA A 24 11.18 8.80 18.41
CA ALA A 24 10.85 7.91 17.31
C ALA A 24 11.39 6.50 17.62
N THR A 25 10.56 5.49 17.38
CA THR A 25 10.91 4.08 17.52
C THR A 25 11.18 3.48 16.14
N THR A 26 12.05 2.47 16.06
CA THR A 26 12.27 1.71 14.83
C THR A 26 11.57 0.36 14.90
N ALA A 27 11.04 -0.10 13.78
CA ALA A 27 10.46 -1.43 13.66
C ALA A 27 10.66 -1.98 12.24
N THR A 28 10.87 -3.29 12.16
CA THR A 28 10.93 -4.03 10.89
C THR A 28 9.57 -4.68 10.65
N HIS A 29 9.10 -4.61 9.40
CA HIS A 29 7.83 -5.16 8.97
C HIS A 29 7.98 -5.96 7.70
N ASP A 30 7.28 -7.09 7.65
CA ASP A 30 7.14 -7.95 6.48
C ASP A 30 5.80 -7.66 5.79
N LEU A 31 5.86 -7.37 4.48
CA LEU A 31 4.70 -7.04 3.65
C LEU A 31 4.46 -8.16 2.63
N TRP A 32 3.21 -8.39 2.31
CA TRP A 32 2.76 -9.35 1.32
C TRP A 32 1.64 -8.74 0.48
N VAL A 33 1.81 -8.66 -0.84
CA VAL A 33 0.90 -7.91 -1.73
C VAL A 33 0.58 -8.73 -2.96
N TRP A 34 -0.69 -8.74 -3.38
CA TRP A 34 -1.10 -9.48 -4.55
C TRP A 34 -2.38 -8.93 -5.20
N ASN A 35 -2.36 -8.75 -6.51
CA ASN A 35 -3.56 -8.68 -7.32
C ASN A 35 -4.00 -10.13 -7.59
N VAL A 36 -5.15 -10.54 -7.05
CA VAL A 36 -5.58 -11.95 -7.05
C VAL A 36 -6.46 -12.33 -8.23
N ALA A 37 -6.83 -11.37 -9.09
CA ALA A 37 -7.74 -11.60 -10.23
C ALA A 37 -9.03 -12.35 -9.84
N GLY A 38 -9.57 -12.04 -8.65
CA GLY A 38 -10.61 -12.81 -7.97
C GLY A 38 -11.92 -12.97 -8.72
N TRP A 39 -12.26 -11.99 -9.58
CA TRP A 39 -13.41 -12.12 -10.48
C TRP A 39 -13.01 -12.61 -11.87
N THR A 40 -11.99 -12.04 -12.47
CA THR A 40 -11.59 -12.34 -13.86
C THR A 40 -11.19 -13.80 -14.05
N MET A 41 -10.40 -14.34 -13.14
CA MET A 41 -9.93 -15.72 -13.20
C MET A 41 -10.76 -16.69 -12.36
N HIS A 42 -11.14 -16.31 -11.14
CA HIS A 42 -11.76 -17.20 -10.16
C HIS A 42 -13.28 -17.18 -10.12
N ARG A 43 -13.92 -16.22 -10.80
CA ARG A 43 -15.39 -16.03 -10.77
C ARG A 43 -15.96 -16.04 -9.35
N ALA A 44 -15.22 -15.41 -8.42
CA ALA A 44 -15.54 -15.33 -7.00
C ALA A 44 -15.54 -16.68 -6.25
N SER A 45 -14.93 -17.72 -6.81
CA SER A 45 -14.78 -19.01 -6.12
C SER A 45 -14.00 -18.86 -4.82
N THR A 46 -14.39 -19.64 -3.82
CA THR A 46 -13.70 -19.78 -2.53
C THR A 46 -13.11 -21.17 -2.33
N THR A 47 -13.25 -22.05 -3.32
CA THR A 47 -12.90 -23.49 -3.21
C THR A 47 -11.97 -23.99 -4.31
N ASP A 48 -11.52 -23.12 -5.21
CA ASP A 48 -10.69 -23.48 -6.35
C ASP A 48 -9.17 -23.46 -6.08
N GLY A 49 -8.77 -23.31 -4.82
CA GLY A 49 -7.37 -23.33 -4.41
C GLY A 49 -6.79 -21.93 -4.12
N LEU A 50 -7.44 -20.83 -4.52
CA LEU A 50 -6.94 -19.46 -4.28
C LEU A 50 -6.73 -19.18 -2.77
N ILE A 51 -7.74 -19.47 -1.95
CA ILE A 51 -7.72 -19.15 -0.52
C ILE A 51 -6.55 -19.85 0.20
N PRO A 52 -6.39 -21.20 0.12
CA PRO A 52 -5.28 -21.87 0.79
C PRO A 52 -3.90 -21.49 0.21
N ALA A 53 -3.78 -21.21 -1.09
CA ALA A 53 -2.53 -20.75 -1.70
C ALA A 53 -2.10 -19.40 -1.11
N LEU A 54 -3.04 -18.45 -0.99
CA LEU A 54 -2.84 -17.12 -0.45
C LEU A 54 -2.52 -17.16 1.04
N THR A 55 -3.39 -17.75 1.86
CA THR A 55 -3.24 -17.75 3.33
C THR A 55 -2.05 -18.61 3.78
N GLY A 56 -1.74 -19.69 3.06
CA GLY A 56 -0.54 -20.48 3.27
C GLY A 56 0.74 -19.68 3.04
N SER A 57 0.79 -18.89 1.95
CA SER A 57 1.93 -18.02 1.64
C SER A 57 2.10 -16.91 2.67
N ILE A 58 1.03 -16.22 3.07
CA ILE A 58 1.05 -15.19 4.12
C ILE A 58 1.67 -15.73 5.42
N ARG A 59 1.22 -16.90 5.87
CA ARG A 59 1.72 -17.52 7.10
C ARG A 59 3.18 -17.96 6.99
N THR A 60 3.54 -18.61 5.89
CA THR A 60 4.90 -19.12 5.67
C THR A 60 5.92 -17.98 5.57
N ARG A 61 5.50 -16.83 5.03
CA ARG A 61 6.34 -15.63 4.90
C ARG A 61 6.33 -14.74 6.16
N GLY A 62 5.51 -15.06 7.15
CA GLY A 62 5.45 -14.30 8.40
C GLY A 62 4.92 -12.88 8.26
N ALA A 63 4.15 -12.60 7.20
CA ALA A 63 3.72 -11.25 6.87
C ALA A 63 3.05 -10.52 8.05
N ASP A 64 3.40 -9.25 8.26
CA ASP A 64 2.76 -8.35 9.21
C ASP A 64 1.60 -7.59 8.56
N PHE A 65 1.77 -7.20 7.29
CA PHE A 65 0.78 -6.50 6.49
C PHE A 65 0.52 -7.21 5.17
N VAL A 66 -0.76 -7.27 4.79
CA VAL A 66 -1.20 -7.88 3.53
C VAL A 66 -2.07 -6.90 2.77
N GLY A 67 -1.76 -6.65 1.50
CA GLY A 67 -2.54 -5.84 0.57
C GLY A 67 -3.06 -6.69 -0.59
N LEU A 68 -4.37 -6.65 -0.85
CA LEU A 68 -4.99 -7.38 -1.95
C LEU A 68 -5.75 -6.46 -2.87
N ASN A 69 -5.61 -6.70 -4.17
CA ASN A 69 -6.41 -6.08 -5.22
C ASN A 69 -7.26 -7.12 -5.94
N GLU A 70 -8.32 -6.67 -6.60
CA GLU A 70 -9.24 -7.49 -7.38
C GLU A 70 -9.92 -8.64 -6.61
N LEU A 71 -10.22 -8.40 -5.35
CA LEU A 71 -10.80 -9.40 -4.46
C LEU A 71 -12.32 -9.31 -4.44
N CYS A 72 -13.02 -10.46 -4.59
CA CYS A 72 -14.45 -10.56 -4.34
C CYS A 72 -14.74 -10.63 -2.82
N TYR A 73 -15.86 -10.05 -2.37
CA TYR A 73 -16.18 -9.96 -0.95
C TYR A 73 -16.31 -11.33 -0.27
N GLN A 74 -16.88 -12.34 -0.94
CA GLN A 74 -16.93 -13.71 -0.41
C GLN A 74 -15.52 -14.35 -0.28
N GLN A 75 -14.59 -14.02 -1.18
CA GLN A 75 -13.19 -14.45 -1.05
C GLN A 75 -12.52 -13.74 0.15
N TYR A 76 -12.78 -12.42 0.32
CA TYR A 76 -12.34 -11.69 1.52
C TYR A 76 -12.84 -12.36 2.81
N GLN A 77 -14.12 -12.73 2.87
CA GLN A 77 -14.68 -13.43 4.04
C GLN A 77 -14.03 -14.79 4.29
N ALA A 78 -13.75 -15.55 3.23
CA ALA A 78 -13.06 -16.83 3.33
C ALA A 78 -11.61 -16.69 3.83
N ILE A 79 -10.87 -15.67 3.35
CA ILE A 79 -9.52 -15.34 3.83
C ILE A 79 -9.55 -14.94 5.31
N VAL A 80 -10.50 -14.08 5.70
CA VAL A 80 -10.69 -13.71 7.13
C VAL A 80 -10.93 -14.95 7.99
N ALA A 81 -11.78 -15.86 7.54
CA ALA A 81 -12.08 -17.09 8.28
C ALA A 81 -10.84 -17.99 8.42
N ASP A 82 -10.09 -18.20 7.34
CA ASP A 82 -8.92 -19.08 7.32
C ASP A 82 -7.77 -18.50 8.16
N LEU A 83 -7.43 -17.21 8.00
CA LEU A 83 -6.40 -16.55 8.79
C LEU A 83 -6.75 -16.53 10.29
N ARG A 84 -8.03 -16.34 10.63
CA ARG A 84 -8.52 -16.42 12.01
C ARG A 84 -8.37 -17.82 12.57
N ALA A 85 -8.81 -18.83 11.84
CA ALA A 85 -8.73 -20.23 12.25
C ALA A 85 -7.29 -20.70 12.45
N SER A 86 -6.35 -20.17 11.68
CA SER A 86 -4.92 -20.47 11.81
C SER A 86 -4.21 -19.74 12.95
N GLY A 87 -4.88 -18.81 13.64
CA GLY A 87 -4.27 -17.98 14.69
C GLY A 87 -3.25 -16.96 14.17
N TRP A 88 -3.30 -16.59 12.86
CA TRP A 88 -2.37 -15.61 12.31
C TRP A 88 -2.51 -14.21 12.91
N PRO A 89 -3.75 -13.64 13.09
CA PRO A 89 -3.91 -12.33 13.67
C PRO A 89 -3.76 -12.36 15.20
N GLN A 90 -3.17 -11.30 15.77
CA GLN A 90 -3.09 -11.07 17.22
C GLN A 90 -4.47 -10.78 17.84
N ASP A 91 -5.37 -10.15 17.05
CA ASP A 91 -6.76 -9.92 17.40
C ASP A 91 -7.66 -10.50 16.30
N SER A 92 -8.31 -11.61 16.60
CA SER A 92 -9.15 -12.34 15.64
C SER A 92 -10.42 -11.58 15.20
N THR A 93 -10.73 -10.46 15.84
CA THR A 93 -11.91 -9.63 15.54
C THR A 93 -11.58 -8.34 14.80
N ASN A 94 -10.31 -7.89 14.83
CA ASN A 94 -9.92 -6.57 14.35
C ASN A 94 -8.59 -6.56 13.56
N PHE A 95 -8.54 -7.27 12.43
CA PHE A 95 -7.30 -7.40 11.65
C PHE A 95 -7.46 -7.18 10.14
N ALA A 96 -8.67 -6.92 9.67
CA ALA A 96 -8.95 -6.85 8.23
C ALA A 96 -9.91 -5.70 7.89
N ARG A 97 -9.72 -5.09 6.71
CA ARG A 97 -10.60 -4.08 6.12
C ARG A 97 -10.78 -4.36 4.64
N PHE A 98 -12.00 -4.14 4.15
CA PHE A 98 -12.35 -4.24 2.74
C PHE A 98 -12.89 -2.90 2.24
N GLU A 99 -12.58 -2.55 0.99
CA GLU A 99 -13.12 -1.38 0.29
C GLU A 99 -13.68 -1.79 -1.06
N SER A 100 -14.97 -1.50 -1.29
CA SER A 100 -15.64 -1.82 -2.54
C SER A 100 -15.23 -0.88 -3.67
N SER A 101 -14.82 -1.45 -4.81
CA SER A 101 -14.65 -0.78 -6.09
C SER A 101 -15.88 -0.93 -6.99
N ARG A 102 -16.62 -2.05 -6.84
CA ARG A 102 -17.90 -2.32 -7.51
C ARG A 102 -18.79 -3.14 -6.55
N ASP A 103 -20.06 -2.80 -6.50
CA ASP A 103 -20.93 -3.30 -5.43
C ASP A 103 -21.55 -4.67 -5.72
N THR A 104 -21.70 -5.08 -6.98
CA THR A 104 -22.52 -6.26 -7.34
C THR A 104 -21.89 -7.20 -8.39
N VAL A 105 -20.60 -7.04 -8.74
CA VAL A 105 -19.98 -7.79 -9.84
C VAL A 105 -19.73 -9.27 -9.51
N CYS A 106 -19.41 -9.57 -8.26
CA CYS A 106 -19.03 -10.90 -7.80
C CYS A 106 -20.26 -11.74 -7.42
N ASN A 107 -21.02 -12.21 -8.40
CA ASN A 107 -22.26 -12.97 -8.17
C ASN A 107 -23.23 -12.21 -7.22
N GLY A 108 -23.41 -10.90 -7.45
CA GLY A 108 -24.27 -10.05 -6.63
C GLY A 108 -23.58 -9.46 -5.39
N GLN A 109 -22.30 -9.74 -5.17
CA GLN A 109 -21.50 -9.17 -4.08
C GLN A 109 -20.44 -8.19 -4.59
N ALA A 110 -19.82 -7.47 -3.65
CA ALA A 110 -18.81 -6.46 -3.95
C ALA A 110 -17.49 -7.07 -4.46
N PHE A 111 -16.78 -6.26 -5.24
CA PHE A 111 -15.43 -6.46 -5.72
C PHE A 111 -14.59 -5.26 -5.30
N GLY A 112 -13.34 -5.47 -4.89
CA GLY A 112 -12.52 -4.34 -4.43
C GLY A 112 -11.14 -4.72 -3.92
N ASN A 113 -10.67 -3.91 -2.96
CA ASN A 113 -9.36 -4.02 -2.35
C ASN A 113 -9.50 -4.38 -0.88
N ALA A 114 -8.48 -5.05 -0.32
CA ALA A 114 -8.45 -5.37 1.09
C ALA A 114 -7.07 -5.15 1.70
N ILE A 115 -7.06 -4.83 3.00
CA ILE A 115 -5.86 -4.87 3.82
C ILE A 115 -6.09 -5.78 5.02
N PHE A 116 -5.02 -6.50 5.39
CA PHE A 116 -4.98 -7.30 6.62
C PHE A 116 -3.71 -6.94 7.39
N SER A 117 -3.77 -7.06 8.69
CA SER A 117 -2.62 -6.85 9.56
C SER A 117 -2.57 -7.89 10.65
N LYS A 118 -1.38 -8.40 10.95
CA LYS A 118 -1.17 -9.30 12.07
C LYS A 118 -1.50 -8.62 13.40
N ALA A 119 -1.14 -7.35 13.55
CA ALA A 119 -1.53 -6.52 14.68
C ALA A 119 -2.90 -5.85 14.46
N PRO A 120 -3.64 -5.50 15.53
CA PRO A 120 -4.95 -4.87 15.43
C PRO A 120 -4.93 -3.55 14.66
N LEU A 121 -5.93 -3.33 13.79
CA LEU A 121 -6.09 -2.14 12.97
C LEU A 121 -6.96 -1.08 13.65
N GLY A 122 -6.57 0.19 13.55
CA GLY A 122 -7.41 1.34 13.88
C GLY A 122 -8.51 1.59 12.84
N ALA A 123 -9.16 2.74 12.95
CA ALA A 123 -10.19 3.17 12.02
C ALA A 123 -9.63 3.34 10.59
N ALA A 124 -10.34 2.79 9.59
CA ALA A 124 -9.92 2.89 8.21
C ALA A 124 -10.26 4.27 7.61
N ASN A 125 -9.32 4.80 6.83
CA ASN A 125 -9.54 5.92 5.91
C ASN A 125 -9.80 5.34 4.51
N ARG A 126 -10.88 5.81 3.88
CA ARG A 126 -11.36 5.35 2.57
C ARG A 126 -11.46 6.53 1.63
N TYR A 127 -10.83 6.44 0.47
CA TYR A 127 -10.83 7.52 -0.51
C TYR A 127 -11.18 6.95 -1.89
N THR A 128 -12.18 7.52 -2.53
CA THR A 128 -12.44 7.32 -3.96
C THR A 128 -11.48 8.19 -4.74
N LEU A 129 -10.81 7.60 -5.72
CA LEU A 129 -9.89 8.30 -6.63
C LEU A 129 -10.66 8.93 -7.80
N PRO A 130 -10.04 9.86 -8.55
CA PRO A 130 -10.66 10.44 -9.75
C PRO A 130 -11.20 9.36 -10.70
N SER A 131 -12.44 9.54 -11.19
CA SER A 131 -13.13 8.57 -12.03
C SER A 131 -12.55 8.55 -13.45
N ASP A 132 -12.34 7.35 -13.98
CA ASP A 132 -11.98 7.12 -15.39
C ASP A 132 -13.22 6.91 -16.27
N GLY A 133 -14.42 7.09 -15.73
CA GLY A 133 -15.69 6.86 -16.40
C GLY A 133 -16.15 5.40 -16.41
N SER A 134 -15.32 4.46 -15.94
CA SER A 134 -15.70 3.05 -15.80
C SER A 134 -16.65 2.83 -14.61
N ALA A 135 -17.31 1.68 -14.58
CA ALA A 135 -18.14 1.29 -13.45
C ALA A 135 -17.31 0.87 -12.23
N GLU A 136 -16.00 0.67 -12.40
CA GLU A 136 -15.09 0.33 -11.32
C GLU A 136 -14.46 1.59 -10.72
N ARG A 137 -14.87 1.94 -9.51
CA ARG A 137 -14.26 3.02 -8.74
C ARG A 137 -12.86 2.61 -8.31
N ARG A 138 -11.87 3.42 -8.59
CA ARG A 138 -10.53 3.21 -8.02
C ARG A 138 -10.48 3.82 -6.62
N THR A 139 -9.83 3.13 -5.70
CA THR A 139 -9.87 3.49 -4.27
C THR A 139 -8.49 3.41 -3.63
N LEU A 140 -8.31 4.18 -2.54
CA LEU A 140 -7.22 4.04 -1.60
C LEU A 140 -7.82 3.69 -0.24
N LEU A 141 -7.45 2.53 0.29
CA LEU A 141 -7.84 2.04 1.60
C LEU A 141 -6.64 2.06 2.53
N CYS A 142 -6.72 2.80 3.64
CA CYS A 142 -5.66 2.90 4.63
C CYS A 142 -6.17 2.60 6.03
N ALA A 143 -5.35 2.01 6.90
CA ALA A 143 -5.61 1.95 8.33
C ALA A 143 -4.31 2.04 9.13
N PRO A 144 -4.29 2.76 10.27
CA PRO A 144 -3.18 2.70 11.21
C PRO A 144 -3.25 1.43 12.04
N LEU A 145 -2.15 1.06 12.70
CA LEU A 145 -2.21 0.09 13.78
C LEU A 145 -2.83 0.73 15.03
N SER A 146 -3.68 -0.02 15.76
CA SER A 146 -4.33 0.49 16.97
C SER A 146 -3.34 0.91 18.05
N ALA A 147 -2.28 0.12 18.25
CA ALA A 147 -1.25 0.39 19.27
C ALA A 147 -0.14 1.35 18.76
N ARG A 148 -0.10 1.64 17.46
CA ARG A 148 0.88 2.54 16.81
C ARG A 148 0.17 3.42 15.79
N PRO A 149 -0.57 4.45 16.22
CA PRO A 149 -1.45 5.24 15.34
C PRO A 149 -0.68 6.01 14.26
N HIS A 150 0.62 6.19 14.42
CA HIS A 150 1.52 6.79 13.44
C HIS A 150 2.19 5.77 12.48
N LEU A 151 1.84 4.49 12.56
CA LEU A 151 2.18 3.50 11.54
C LEU A 151 0.92 3.08 10.80
N ARG A 152 0.91 3.31 9.49
CA ARG A 152 -0.24 3.13 8.62
C ARG A 152 0.08 2.24 7.44
N PHE A 153 -0.81 1.32 7.11
CA PHE A 153 -0.74 0.53 5.88
C PHE A 153 -1.88 0.92 4.94
N CYS A 154 -1.54 1.07 3.65
CA CYS A 154 -2.47 1.47 2.60
C CYS A 154 -2.40 0.49 1.41
N ALA A 155 -3.57 0.19 0.83
CA ALA A 155 -3.66 -0.54 -0.44
C ALA A 155 -4.43 0.29 -1.48
N THR A 156 -3.97 0.25 -2.73
CA THR A 156 -4.62 0.93 -3.86
C THR A 156 -4.57 0.07 -5.12
N HIS A 157 -5.49 0.35 -6.06
CA HIS A 157 -5.46 -0.19 -7.42
C HIS A 157 -5.73 0.95 -8.38
N ILE A 158 -4.74 1.34 -9.19
CA ILE A 158 -4.79 2.45 -10.13
C ILE A 158 -5.34 1.95 -11.48
N THR A 159 -6.07 2.78 -12.21
CA THR A 159 -6.54 2.41 -13.55
C THR A 159 -5.38 2.27 -14.54
N PRO A 160 -5.38 1.26 -15.44
CA PRO A 160 -4.44 1.20 -16.54
C PRO A 160 -4.72 2.25 -17.62
N SER A 161 -5.92 2.87 -17.61
CA SER A 161 -6.33 3.86 -18.62
C SER A 161 -5.45 5.10 -18.57
N ASN A 162 -5.00 5.54 -19.74
CA ASN A 162 -4.31 6.81 -19.94
C ASN A 162 -5.20 7.86 -20.63
N THR A 163 -6.52 7.66 -20.64
CA THR A 163 -7.49 8.62 -21.19
C THR A 163 -7.28 9.99 -20.55
N VAL A 164 -7.20 11.03 -21.37
CA VAL A 164 -7.01 12.40 -20.90
C VAL A 164 -8.35 13.00 -20.50
N ILE A 165 -8.44 13.44 -19.25
CA ILE A 165 -9.61 14.13 -18.67
C ILE A 165 -9.11 15.44 -18.09
N ASN A 166 -9.70 16.56 -18.51
CA ASN A 166 -9.27 17.91 -18.10
C ASN A 166 -7.76 18.17 -18.30
N GLY A 167 -7.22 17.73 -19.45
CA GLY A 167 -5.83 17.98 -19.83
C GLY A 167 -4.77 17.06 -19.18
N THR A 168 -5.17 16.11 -18.34
CA THR A 168 -4.25 15.19 -17.68
C THR A 168 -4.75 13.74 -17.79
N ALA A 169 -3.84 12.80 -18.04
CA ALA A 169 -4.19 11.37 -18.07
C ALA A 169 -4.76 10.91 -16.73
N ILE A 170 -5.84 10.14 -16.77
CA ILE A 170 -6.60 9.76 -15.56
C ILE A 170 -5.77 8.95 -14.57
N ASN A 171 -4.90 8.06 -15.05
CA ASN A 171 -3.98 7.32 -14.16
C ASN A 171 -2.99 8.25 -13.44
N VAL A 172 -2.54 9.34 -14.08
CA VAL A 172 -1.70 10.37 -13.44
C VAL A 172 -2.49 11.12 -12.37
N GLN A 173 -3.76 11.47 -12.64
CA GLN A 173 -4.63 12.10 -11.65
C GLN A 173 -4.84 11.21 -10.43
N GLN A 174 -5.05 9.90 -10.64
CA GLN A 174 -5.21 8.93 -9.55
C GLN A 174 -3.92 8.76 -8.74
N LEU A 175 -2.76 8.59 -9.39
CA LEU A 175 -1.45 8.53 -8.73
C LEU A 175 -1.18 9.78 -7.89
N ASN A 176 -1.45 10.98 -8.43
CA ASN A 176 -1.29 12.24 -7.70
C ASN A 176 -2.27 12.36 -6.52
N SER A 177 -3.50 11.85 -6.67
CA SER A 177 -4.49 11.83 -5.59
C SER A 177 -4.03 10.92 -4.44
N VAL A 178 -3.56 9.70 -4.74
CA VAL A 178 -2.97 8.80 -3.74
C VAL A 178 -1.80 9.50 -3.04
N ARG A 179 -0.80 9.98 -3.80
CA ARG A 179 0.38 10.65 -3.24
C ARG A 179 0.00 11.80 -2.32
N SER A 180 -0.95 12.65 -2.72
CA SER A 180 -1.43 13.76 -1.89
C SER A 180 -1.98 13.30 -0.52
N ARG A 181 -2.69 12.16 -0.47
CA ARG A 181 -3.17 11.58 0.79
C ARG A 181 -2.04 11.06 1.66
N LEU A 182 -1.05 10.40 1.04
CA LEU A 182 0.13 9.90 1.75
C LEU A 182 0.96 11.06 2.34
N GLU A 183 1.13 12.16 1.58
CA GLU A 183 1.83 13.35 2.07
C GLU A 183 1.06 14.05 3.21
N ALA A 184 -0.28 14.05 3.17
CA ALA A 184 -1.08 14.56 4.28
C ALA A 184 -0.89 13.72 5.56
N PHE A 185 -0.82 12.39 5.46
CA PHE A 185 -0.48 11.52 6.59
C PHE A 185 0.96 11.78 7.08
N ALA A 186 1.92 11.91 6.17
CA ALA A 186 3.30 12.22 6.52
C ALA A 186 3.45 13.57 7.24
N ALA A 187 2.68 14.58 6.83
CA ALA A 187 2.63 15.89 7.51
C ALA A 187 2.09 15.79 8.94
N ASN A 188 1.23 14.81 9.24
CA ASN A 188 0.76 14.49 10.60
C ASN A 188 1.76 13.63 11.40
N GLY A 189 2.95 13.37 10.85
CA GLY A 189 3.97 12.56 11.49
C GLY A 189 3.85 11.04 11.22
N ASP A 190 2.90 10.60 10.40
CA ASP A 190 2.70 9.18 10.13
C ASP A 190 3.82 8.61 9.25
N THR A 191 4.15 7.36 9.50
CA THR A 191 4.92 6.50 8.62
C THR A 191 3.93 5.64 7.85
N VAL A 192 3.93 5.75 6.52
CA VAL A 192 2.97 5.07 5.67
C VAL A 192 3.68 4.08 4.77
N LEU A 193 3.24 2.84 4.82
CA LEU A 193 3.57 1.77 3.88
C LEU A 193 2.41 1.66 2.90
N THR A 194 2.67 1.83 1.60
CA THR A 194 1.62 1.83 0.58
C THR A 194 1.92 0.81 -0.49
N ALA A 195 0.95 -0.04 -0.82
CA ALA A 195 1.16 -1.13 -1.75
C ALA A 195 -0.04 -1.36 -2.67
N GLY A 196 0.18 -2.12 -3.76
CA GLY A 196 -0.87 -2.58 -4.66
C GLY A 196 -0.47 -2.52 -6.12
N ASP A 197 -1.45 -2.72 -6.99
CA ASP A 197 -1.33 -2.59 -8.43
C ASP A 197 -1.42 -1.11 -8.84
N PHE A 198 -0.28 -0.51 -9.13
CA PHE A 198 -0.17 0.89 -9.57
C PHE A 198 -0.42 1.06 -11.07
N ASN A 199 -0.54 -0.02 -11.83
CA ASN A 199 -0.64 0.01 -13.29
C ASN A 199 0.39 0.96 -13.95
N ALA A 200 1.55 1.10 -13.31
CA ALA A 200 2.65 1.96 -13.72
C ALA A 200 3.98 1.29 -13.40
N GLN A 201 4.87 1.24 -14.40
CA GLN A 201 6.22 0.70 -14.23
C GLN A 201 7.15 1.78 -13.65
N PRO A 202 8.18 1.40 -12.85
CA PRO A 202 9.09 2.33 -12.18
C PRO A 202 9.70 3.41 -13.07
N HIS A 203 10.06 3.06 -14.32
CA HIS A 203 10.67 3.98 -15.29
C HIS A 203 9.68 4.89 -16.02
N TYR A 204 8.38 4.80 -15.74
CA TYR A 204 7.41 5.68 -16.37
C TYR A 204 7.43 7.07 -15.76
N GLY A 205 7.51 8.12 -16.59
CA GLY A 205 7.55 9.51 -16.17
C GLY A 205 6.41 9.94 -15.22
N ARG A 206 5.27 9.22 -15.24
CA ARG A 206 4.17 9.44 -14.32
C ARG A 206 4.47 9.05 -12.85
N LEU A 207 5.57 8.33 -12.60
CA LEU A 207 6.07 8.01 -11.27
C LEU A 207 7.28 8.88 -10.86
N ASN A 208 7.80 9.77 -11.72
CA ASN A 208 8.96 10.60 -11.36
C ASN A 208 8.72 11.44 -10.10
N ASN A 209 7.49 11.87 -9.85
CA ASN A 209 7.13 12.62 -8.65
C ASN A 209 6.85 11.74 -7.41
N TRP A 210 7.00 10.41 -7.54
CA TRP A 210 6.96 9.47 -6.43
C TRP A 210 8.37 9.17 -5.94
N TYR A 211 9.25 8.68 -6.83
CA TYR A 211 10.60 8.26 -6.45
C TYR A 211 11.47 9.42 -5.98
N ALA A 212 12.26 9.18 -4.93
CA ALA A 212 13.24 10.12 -4.41
C ALA A 212 14.41 10.30 -5.38
N PRO A 213 14.99 11.53 -5.49
CA PRO A 213 16.13 11.79 -6.36
C PRO A 213 17.37 10.95 -6.04
N SER A 214 17.51 10.45 -4.83
CA SER A 214 18.59 9.55 -4.41
C SER A 214 18.65 8.25 -5.23
N LEU A 215 17.52 7.85 -5.85
CA LEU A 215 17.44 6.68 -6.71
C LEU A 215 17.83 6.93 -8.16
N ASN A 216 18.04 8.16 -8.61
CA ASN A 216 18.29 8.43 -10.03
C ASN A 216 19.37 7.54 -10.63
N VAL A 217 18.95 6.55 -11.42
CA VAL A 217 19.78 5.54 -12.10
C VAL A 217 19.30 5.35 -13.54
N ALA A 218 20.03 4.59 -14.36
CA ALA A 218 19.74 4.42 -15.79
C ALA A 218 18.32 3.87 -16.05
N ASN A 219 17.80 2.96 -15.20
CA ASN A 219 16.49 2.33 -15.36
C ASN A 219 15.35 3.09 -14.68
N ASN A 220 15.66 4.17 -13.93
CA ASN A 220 14.68 5.00 -13.25
C ASN A 220 15.31 6.37 -12.97
N ALA A 221 15.02 7.35 -13.81
CA ALA A 221 15.66 8.67 -13.78
C ALA A 221 14.63 9.80 -13.75
N SER A 222 15.12 11.02 -13.51
CA SER A 222 14.29 12.23 -13.41
C SER A 222 13.35 12.23 -12.21
N ASN A 223 13.72 11.56 -11.14
CA ASN A 223 12.95 11.44 -9.91
C ASN A 223 13.00 12.76 -9.12
N THR A 224 11.81 13.17 -8.61
CA THR A 224 11.60 14.43 -7.88
C THR A 224 10.73 14.27 -6.64
N GLY A 225 10.36 13.03 -6.32
CA GLY A 225 9.46 12.69 -5.22
C GLY A 225 10.18 12.42 -3.90
N PHE A 226 9.53 11.62 -3.03
CA PHE A 226 9.99 11.41 -1.66
C PHE A 226 10.01 9.93 -1.25
N TYR A 227 9.68 9.00 -2.15
CA TYR A 227 9.48 7.59 -1.83
C TYR A 227 10.58 6.71 -2.40
N ARG A 228 10.80 5.59 -1.74
CA ARG A 228 11.54 4.43 -2.25
C ARG A 228 10.54 3.29 -2.43
N GLU A 229 10.73 2.52 -3.49
CA GLU A 229 10.01 1.27 -3.73
C GLU A 229 10.91 0.13 -3.24
N LEU A 230 10.33 -0.85 -2.53
CA LEU A 230 11.17 -1.79 -1.75
C LEU A 230 12.05 -2.72 -2.59
N ASP A 231 11.79 -2.84 -3.90
CA ASP A 231 12.56 -3.65 -4.84
C ASP A 231 13.47 -2.81 -5.77
N ASP A 232 13.60 -1.51 -5.50
CA ASP A 232 14.36 -0.57 -6.35
C ASP A 232 15.89 -0.78 -6.29
N LEU A 233 16.36 -1.61 -5.35
CA LEU A 233 17.76 -1.99 -5.21
C LEU A 233 18.08 -3.39 -5.76
N GLU A 234 17.14 -4.07 -6.42
CA GLU A 234 17.37 -5.39 -7.05
C GLU A 234 18.57 -5.33 -7.99
N SER A 235 19.58 -6.13 -7.70
CA SER A 235 20.90 -6.05 -8.35
C SER A 235 20.87 -6.35 -9.85
N ARG A 236 19.91 -7.16 -10.30
CA ARG A 236 19.73 -7.48 -11.73
C ARG A 236 19.19 -6.31 -12.54
N CYS A 237 18.45 -5.40 -11.91
CA CYS A 237 17.87 -4.25 -12.57
C CYS A 237 17.61 -3.08 -11.60
N VAL A 238 18.69 -2.49 -11.09
CA VAL A 238 18.63 -1.37 -10.14
C VAL A 238 17.73 -0.26 -10.65
N GLY A 239 16.81 0.22 -9.81
CA GLY A 239 15.82 1.25 -10.11
C GLY A 239 14.53 0.71 -10.72
N TYR A 240 14.51 -0.54 -11.17
CA TYR A 240 13.32 -1.18 -11.73
C TYR A 240 12.80 -2.32 -10.85
N GLY A 241 13.69 -3.20 -10.38
CA GLY A 241 13.35 -4.40 -9.63
C GLY A 241 12.96 -5.57 -10.51
N GLU A 242 11.95 -6.36 -10.11
CA GLU A 242 11.53 -7.59 -10.77
C GLU A 242 10.16 -7.50 -11.45
N THR A 243 9.93 -8.39 -12.42
CA THR A 243 8.60 -8.57 -13.07
C THR A 243 7.54 -8.97 -12.06
N THR A 244 6.37 -8.32 -12.08
CA THR A 244 5.23 -8.67 -11.21
C THR A 244 4.00 -9.19 -11.96
N VAL A 245 4.00 -9.18 -13.29
CA VAL A 245 2.94 -9.73 -14.13
C VAL A 245 3.37 -11.09 -14.70
N GLY A 246 2.42 -11.95 -14.97
CA GLY A 246 2.67 -13.28 -15.53
C GLY A 246 3.40 -13.29 -16.88
N ALA A 247 3.77 -14.46 -17.36
CA ALA A 247 4.63 -14.67 -18.51
C ALA A 247 4.10 -14.01 -19.82
N GLY A 248 5.04 -13.60 -20.68
CA GLY A 248 4.75 -13.14 -22.05
C GLY A 248 5.09 -11.69 -22.33
N ASN A 249 5.48 -10.90 -21.34
CA ASN A 249 5.91 -9.51 -21.54
C ASN A 249 7.39 -9.35 -21.16
N THR A 250 8.21 -8.91 -22.12
CA THR A 250 9.65 -8.67 -21.95
C THR A 250 10.02 -7.22 -22.26
N GLY A 251 9.03 -6.31 -22.19
CA GLY A 251 9.19 -4.89 -22.58
C GLY A 251 9.74 -3.98 -21.47
N GLY A 252 10.05 -4.50 -20.29
CA GLY A 252 10.69 -3.75 -19.22
C GLY A 252 12.21 -3.64 -19.40
N PRO A 253 12.87 -2.78 -18.63
CA PRO A 253 14.32 -2.70 -18.56
C PRO A 253 14.97 -4.04 -18.23
N CYS A 254 16.25 -4.22 -18.60
CA CYS A 254 17.05 -5.41 -18.32
C CYS A 254 16.46 -6.72 -18.91
N GLY A 255 15.58 -6.63 -19.93
CA GLY A 255 14.89 -7.78 -20.51
C GLY A 255 13.81 -8.40 -19.62
N LEU A 256 13.36 -7.67 -18.60
CA LEU A 256 12.30 -8.09 -17.68
C LEU A 256 10.90 -7.77 -18.26
N GLY A 257 9.88 -8.41 -17.69
CA GLY A 257 8.48 -8.10 -17.96
C GLY A 257 7.98 -6.90 -17.16
N ASN A 258 6.69 -6.62 -17.27
CA ASN A 258 6.07 -5.50 -16.55
C ASN A 258 6.19 -5.68 -15.04
N LYS A 259 6.55 -4.58 -14.36
CA LYS A 259 6.48 -4.41 -12.92
C LYS A 259 5.47 -3.31 -12.62
N ILE A 260 4.32 -3.68 -12.11
CA ILE A 260 3.21 -2.74 -11.82
C ILE A 260 2.67 -2.86 -10.41
N ASP A 261 2.99 -3.94 -9.71
CA ASP A 261 2.70 -4.12 -8.29
C ASP A 261 3.90 -3.60 -7.49
N LEU A 262 3.67 -2.58 -6.69
CA LEU A 262 4.72 -1.79 -6.05
C LEU A 262 4.45 -1.65 -4.54
N ILE A 263 5.52 -1.53 -3.74
CA ILE A 263 5.46 -1.25 -2.30
C ILE A 263 6.29 -0.02 -2.01
N PHE A 264 5.66 1.08 -1.64
CA PHE A 264 6.31 2.35 -1.36
C PHE A 264 6.39 2.68 0.12
N VAL A 265 7.51 3.28 0.51
CA VAL A 265 7.72 3.95 1.79
C VAL A 265 8.38 5.30 1.56
N ARG A 266 8.05 6.32 2.38
CA ARG A 266 8.75 7.61 2.29
C ARG A 266 10.21 7.46 2.72
N GLU A 267 11.16 7.94 1.91
CA GLU A 267 12.60 7.72 2.10
C GLU A 267 13.08 8.18 3.49
N ASN A 268 12.60 9.31 3.97
CA ASN A 268 12.98 9.82 5.30
C ASN A 268 12.38 9.04 6.48
N ARG A 269 11.60 8.00 6.21
CA ARG A 269 11.09 7.05 7.20
C ARG A 269 11.85 5.73 7.20
N LEU A 270 12.74 5.53 6.25
CA LEU A 270 13.66 4.39 6.28
C LEU A 270 14.64 4.54 7.46
N ALA A 271 14.72 3.50 8.27
CA ALA A 271 15.59 3.45 9.45
C ALA A 271 16.59 2.29 9.39
N GLY A 272 16.64 1.57 8.27
CA GLY A 272 17.52 0.44 8.03
C GLY A 272 17.41 -0.07 6.60
N SER A 273 17.82 -1.31 6.37
CA SER A 273 17.71 -2.00 5.09
C SER A 273 16.25 -2.23 4.71
N TYR A 274 16.00 -2.32 3.42
CA TYR A 274 14.76 -2.78 2.84
C TYR A 274 15.05 -3.65 1.62
N THR A 275 14.16 -4.58 1.34
CA THR A 275 14.22 -5.48 0.18
C THR A 275 12.80 -5.87 -0.24
N ALA A 276 12.61 -6.22 -1.50
CA ALA A 276 11.44 -6.95 -1.93
C ALA A 276 11.84 -8.07 -2.91
N ASP A 277 10.88 -8.94 -3.21
CA ASP A 277 11.03 -10.07 -4.12
C ASP A 277 9.68 -10.35 -4.79
N SER A 278 9.70 -10.71 -6.05
CA SER A 278 8.54 -11.10 -6.83
C SER A 278 8.49 -12.62 -6.97
N LEU A 279 7.60 -13.25 -6.22
CA LEU A 279 7.49 -14.71 -6.16
C LEU A 279 6.85 -15.28 -7.44
N ALA A 280 7.18 -16.52 -7.75
CA ALA A 280 6.51 -17.26 -8.82
C ALA A 280 4.99 -17.34 -8.54
N ILE A 281 4.19 -17.23 -9.59
CA ILE A 281 2.73 -17.40 -9.49
C ILE A 281 2.42 -18.82 -9.04
N PRO A 282 1.65 -19.00 -7.93
CA PRO A 282 1.20 -20.34 -7.54
C PRO A 282 0.34 -20.98 -8.63
N THR A 283 0.55 -22.27 -8.89
CA THR A 283 -0.18 -23.03 -9.90
C THR A 283 -1.05 -24.13 -9.29
N THR A 284 -1.39 -23.99 -8.00
CA THR A 284 -2.17 -24.96 -7.23
C THR A 284 -3.67 -24.76 -7.32
N CYS A 285 -4.12 -23.73 -8.03
CA CYS A 285 -5.54 -23.49 -8.27
C CYS A 285 -6.08 -24.44 -9.34
N THR A 286 -7.37 -24.79 -9.28
CA THR A 286 -8.01 -25.70 -10.26
C THR A 286 -7.98 -25.15 -11.69
N ILE A 287 -7.83 -23.84 -11.84
CA ILE A 287 -7.65 -23.14 -13.11
C ILE A 287 -6.18 -23.11 -13.60
N GLY A 288 -5.26 -23.70 -12.84
CA GLY A 288 -3.81 -23.65 -13.08
C GLY A 288 -3.14 -22.52 -12.30
N ALA A 289 -2.71 -21.46 -12.98
CA ALA A 289 -2.17 -20.26 -12.32
C ALA A 289 -3.23 -19.57 -11.45
N CYS A 290 -2.88 -19.27 -10.21
CA CYS A 290 -3.80 -18.64 -9.25
C CYS A 290 -3.98 -17.11 -9.46
N SER A 291 -3.25 -16.51 -10.37
CA SER A 291 -3.41 -15.11 -10.81
C SER A 291 -2.60 -14.91 -12.09
N ASP A 292 -2.83 -13.85 -12.80
CA ASP A 292 -1.96 -13.31 -13.85
C ASP A 292 -0.89 -12.36 -13.27
N HIS A 293 -0.95 -12.05 -11.98
CA HIS A 293 0.07 -11.31 -11.23
C HIS A 293 0.89 -12.23 -10.32
N ARG A 294 2.13 -11.81 -10.04
CA ARG A 294 3.01 -12.43 -9.05
C ARG A 294 2.73 -11.84 -7.68
N VAL A 295 3.01 -12.62 -6.63
CA VAL A 295 3.01 -12.09 -5.27
C VAL A 295 4.26 -11.24 -5.07
N VAL A 296 4.12 -10.03 -4.54
CA VAL A 296 5.24 -9.20 -4.11
C VAL A 296 5.36 -9.27 -2.59
N VAL A 297 6.54 -9.64 -2.10
CA VAL A 297 6.87 -9.64 -0.68
C VAL A 297 7.94 -8.59 -0.41
N GLY A 298 7.90 -7.93 0.73
CA GLY A 298 8.88 -6.92 1.09
C GLY A 298 9.18 -6.92 2.57
N THR A 299 10.43 -6.63 2.94
CA THR A 299 10.85 -6.39 4.32
C THR A 299 11.41 -4.98 4.42
N VAL A 300 10.98 -4.22 5.41
CA VAL A 300 11.44 -2.83 5.59
C VAL A 300 11.57 -2.48 7.07
N THR A 301 12.66 -1.81 7.43
CA THR A 301 12.84 -1.19 8.75
C THR A 301 12.52 0.30 8.67
N VAL A 302 11.53 0.74 9.47
CA VAL A 302 11.03 2.11 9.44
C VAL A 302 11.10 2.79 10.80
N SER A 303 11.21 4.12 10.77
CA SER A 303 11.07 5.00 11.94
C SER A 303 9.61 5.40 12.11
N ILE A 304 9.10 5.29 13.33
CA ILE A 304 7.70 5.57 13.71
C ILE A 304 7.72 6.56 14.87
N ASN A 305 6.96 7.66 14.73
CA ASN A 305 6.81 8.67 15.80
C ASN A 305 5.96 8.18 16.95
#